data_366eb4495d4b3c47467086e701fa30e1
#
_entry.id   366eb4495d4b3c47467086e701fa30e1
#
_cell.length_a   1.000
_cell.length_b   1.000
_cell.length_c   1.000
_cell.angle_alpha   90.00
_cell.angle_beta   90.00
_cell.angle_gamma   90.00
#
_symmetry.space_group_name_H-M   'P 1'
#
loop_
_entity.id
_entity.type
_entity.pdbx_description
1 polymer ?
#
loop_
_entity_poly.entity_id
_entity_poly.type
_entity_poly.pdbx_seq_one_letter_code
_entity_poly.pdbx_strand_id
1 'polypeptide(L)'
;MMLKLLFMGSPEISIPFLEFIHEKKCEILVFSQKDKVRKRGKKLVPTPVRSRALELDIPVHTVSAKSIEAFDIISDFSPDIIFVVAYGQILPDRILNAAKLYPLNVHFSLLPKYRGATPVNTALLNGDEITGTTLMIMDRELDTGDIVYQEECGIMKDDNATSLFEKLIDLSVKMVDDNWDDICSGKITRTPQPDVATYTKLIKKSDLLLDLNLDAQEIINTIRAFTIDPGVKTNFRGNPLFIEKAELIADTSGEPGTIAQVGKDFFNVYCGKGALKISQVKPAGKRSMKAKEFINGYKPQIEEVLG
;
A
#
# COMPACT_ATOMS: atom_id res chain seq x y z
N MET A 1 -18.97 27.49 13.95
CA MET A 1 -19.63 26.37 13.25
C MET A 1 -18.76 25.13 13.43
N MET A 2 -19.37 23.94 13.54
CA MET A 2 -18.63 22.68 13.53
C MET A 2 -18.09 22.44 12.12
N LEU A 3 -16.83 22.03 12.01
CA LEU A 3 -16.20 21.71 10.73
C LEU A 3 -16.89 20.52 10.09
N LYS A 4 -17.26 20.62 8.82
CA LYS A 4 -17.85 19.54 8.03
C LYS A 4 -16.79 18.88 7.16
N LEU A 5 -16.56 17.59 7.36
CA LEU A 5 -15.52 16.86 6.68
C LEU A 5 -16.11 15.65 5.93
N LEU A 6 -15.90 15.63 4.62
CA LEU A 6 -16.16 14.46 3.80
C LEU A 6 -14.92 13.58 3.77
N PHE A 7 -15.00 12.40 4.40
CA PHE A 7 -13.94 11.40 4.35
C PHE A 7 -14.17 10.41 3.22
N MET A 8 -13.18 10.19 2.38
CA MET A 8 -13.24 9.25 1.27
C MET A 8 -12.11 8.22 1.38
N GLY A 9 -12.46 6.97 1.71
CA GLY A 9 -11.50 5.89 1.90
C GLY A 9 -12.14 4.52 1.75
N SER A 10 -11.34 3.47 1.55
CA SER A 10 -11.90 2.12 1.39
C SER A 10 -11.11 1.03 2.11
N PRO A 11 -9.78 0.89 1.95
CA PRO A 11 -9.00 -0.17 2.57
C PRO A 11 -8.70 0.10 4.05
N GLU A 12 -8.10 -0.89 4.68
CA GLU A 12 -7.74 -0.87 6.11
C GLU A 12 -6.78 0.27 6.46
N ILE A 13 -5.85 0.59 5.56
CA ILE A 13 -4.88 1.69 5.73
C ILE A 13 -5.53 3.08 5.88
N SER A 14 -6.79 3.23 5.51
CA SER A 14 -7.55 4.49 5.66
C SER A 14 -8.25 4.62 7.03
N ILE A 15 -8.36 3.53 7.79
CA ILE A 15 -9.07 3.51 9.09
C ILE A 15 -8.43 4.46 10.12
N PRO A 16 -7.10 4.46 10.33
CA PRO A 16 -6.47 5.34 11.32
C PRO A 16 -6.77 6.83 11.10
N PHE A 17 -6.89 7.24 9.84
CA PHE A 17 -7.27 8.63 9.51
C PHE A 17 -8.73 8.94 9.83
N LEU A 18 -9.65 8.00 9.57
CA LEU A 18 -11.05 8.16 9.94
C LEU A 18 -11.23 8.26 11.47
N GLU A 19 -10.52 7.41 12.21
CA GLU A 19 -10.53 7.42 13.69
C GLU A 19 -9.97 8.73 14.23
N PHE A 20 -8.82 9.16 13.72
CA PHE A 20 -8.21 10.44 14.06
C PHE A 20 -9.18 11.62 13.84
N ILE A 21 -9.81 11.69 12.65
CA ILE A 21 -10.76 12.76 12.33
C ILE A 21 -12.01 12.69 13.24
N HIS A 22 -12.48 11.49 13.58
CA HIS A 22 -13.61 11.31 14.49
C HIS A 22 -13.30 11.86 15.90
N GLU A 23 -12.08 11.68 16.40
CA GLU A 23 -11.63 12.23 17.67
C GLU A 23 -11.60 13.77 17.68
N LYS A 24 -11.42 14.40 16.53
CA LYS A 24 -11.46 15.88 16.38
C LYS A 24 -12.86 16.48 16.47
N LYS A 25 -13.90 15.66 16.65
CA LYS A 25 -15.31 16.09 16.83
C LYS A 25 -15.85 16.95 15.67
N CYS A 26 -15.45 16.60 14.46
CA CYS A 26 -16.01 17.17 13.21
C CYS A 26 -17.37 16.51 12.90
N GLU A 27 -18.20 17.20 12.12
CA GLU A 27 -19.33 16.56 11.45
C GLU A 27 -18.80 15.79 10.24
N ILE A 28 -18.91 14.46 10.25
CA ILE A 28 -18.25 13.59 9.26
C ILE A 28 -19.30 12.90 8.40
N LEU A 29 -19.07 12.92 7.09
CA LEU A 29 -19.72 12.06 6.12
C LEU A 29 -18.68 11.16 5.48
N VAL A 30 -18.96 9.86 5.35
CA VAL A 30 -18.02 8.91 4.75
C VAL A 30 -18.49 8.44 3.38
N PHE A 31 -17.58 8.40 2.42
CA PHE A 31 -17.75 7.71 1.15
C PHE A 31 -16.75 6.56 1.05
N SER A 32 -17.23 5.37 0.74
CA SER A 32 -16.41 4.18 0.53
C SER A 32 -16.82 3.45 -0.73
N GLN A 33 -15.96 2.60 -1.27
CA GLN A 33 -16.32 1.77 -2.42
C GLN A 33 -17.45 0.79 -2.08
N LYS A 34 -18.13 0.32 -3.14
CA LYS A 34 -19.13 -0.74 -3.02
C LYS A 34 -18.55 -2.01 -2.41
N ASP A 35 -19.38 -2.71 -1.67
CA ASP A 35 -19.04 -4.02 -1.11
C ASP A 35 -18.54 -4.97 -2.18
N LYS A 36 -17.52 -5.76 -1.85
CA LYS A 36 -16.96 -6.75 -2.76
C LYS A 36 -17.45 -8.15 -2.42
N VAL A 37 -17.74 -8.94 -3.45
CA VAL A 37 -18.08 -10.35 -3.28
C VAL A 37 -16.81 -11.13 -2.89
N ARG A 38 -16.79 -11.78 -1.73
CA ARG A 38 -15.68 -12.69 -1.37
C ARG A 38 -15.59 -13.85 -2.36
N LYS A 39 -14.36 -14.19 -2.76
CA LYS A 39 -14.08 -15.34 -3.68
C LYS A 39 -14.63 -16.68 -3.17
N ARG A 40 -14.71 -16.90 -1.87
CA ARG A 40 -15.36 -18.06 -1.23
C ARG A 40 -16.68 -17.64 -0.59
N GLY A 41 -17.79 -18.28 -1.00
CA GLY A 41 -19.11 -18.14 -0.35
C GLY A 41 -20.04 -17.05 -0.92
N LYS A 42 -19.67 -16.33 -1.99
CA LYS A 42 -20.49 -15.27 -2.66
C LYS A 42 -21.11 -14.23 -1.72
N LYS A 43 -20.63 -14.11 -0.47
CA LYS A 43 -21.14 -13.14 0.50
C LYS A 43 -20.54 -11.76 0.21
N LEU A 44 -21.39 -10.74 0.17
CA LEU A 44 -20.95 -9.35 0.12
C LEU A 44 -20.25 -9.01 1.43
N VAL A 45 -19.08 -8.42 1.33
CA VAL A 45 -18.28 -7.98 2.48
C VAL A 45 -18.09 -6.48 2.34
N PRO A 46 -18.47 -5.69 3.35
CA PRO A 46 -18.24 -4.26 3.35
C PRO A 46 -16.73 -3.95 3.27
N THR A 47 -16.40 -2.76 2.78
CA THR A 47 -15.03 -2.28 2.88
C THR A 47 -14.65 -2.08 4.35
N PRO A 48 -13.35 -2.17 4.71
CA PRO A 48 -12.89 -1.88 6.08
C PRO A 48 -13.37 -0.52 6.59
N VAL A 49 -13.24 0.55 5.80
CA VAL A 49 -13.71 1.89 6.17
C VAL A 49 -15.21 1.93 6.39
N ARG A 50 -16.02 1.27 5.54
CA ARG A 50 -17.47 1.20 5.74
C ARG A 50 -17.82 0.50 7.06
N SER A 51 -17.19 -0.62 7.35
CA SER A 51 -17.42 -1.34 8.61
C SER A 51 -17.10 -0.46 9.79
N ARG A 52 -15.96 0.23 9.76
CA ARG A 52 -15.52 1.09 10.84
C ARG A 52 -16.40 2.33 11.02
N ALA A 53 -16.84 2.94 9.92
CA ALA A 53 -17.77 4.08 9.97
C ALA A 53 -19.10 3.69 10.65
N LEU A 54 -19.65 2.50 10.34
CA LEU A 54 -20.87 2.00 10.98
C LEU A 54 -20.68 1.73 12.48
N GLU A 55 -19.51 1.21 12.90
CA GLU A 55 -19.16 1.00 14.31
C GLU A 55 -19.05 2.31 15.09
N LEU A 56 -18.68 3.40 14.41
CA LEU A 56 -18.56 4.75 14.98
C LEU A 56 -19.85 5.59 14.84
N ASP A 57 -20.95 5.00 14.36
CA ASP A 57 -22.21 5.69 14.07
C ASP A 57 -22.06 6.87 13.09
N ILE A 58 -21.09 6.79 12.16
CA ILE A 58 -20.85 7.81 11.14
C ILE A 58 -21.64 7.46 9.87
N PRO A 59 -22.40 8.44 9.29
CA PRO A 59 -23.08 8.23 8.01
C PRO A 59 -22.12 7.82 6.91
N VAL A 60 -22.42 6.71 6.18
CA VAL A 60 -21.55 6.18 5.14
C VAL A 60 -22.33 5.83 3.88
N HIS A 61 -21.83 6.30 2.73
CA HIS A 61 -22.36 6.02 1.39
C HIS A 61 -21.40 5.20 0.56
N THR A 62 -21.94 4.35 -0.32
CA THR A 62 -21.14 3.48 -1.21
C THR A 62 -21.50 3.69 -2.69
N VAL A 63 -22.11 4.81 -2.99
CA VAL A 63 -22.41 5.22 -4.36
C VAL A 63 -21.14 5.63 -5.11
N SER A 64 -21.16 5.50 -6.43
CA SER A 64 -20.00 5.93 -7.22
C SER A 64 -19.81 7.44 -7.15
N ALA A 65 -18.61 7.93 -6.90
CA ALA A 65 -18.27 9.35 -6.92
C ALA A 65 -18.61 10.05 -8.27
N LYS A 66 -18.76 9.25 -9.34
CA LYS A 66 -19.15 9.76 -10.67
C LYS A 66 -20.67 9.91 -10.86
N SER A 67 -21.50 9.43 -9.92
CA SER A 67 -22.95 9.50 -10.02
C SER A 67 -23.48 10.91 -9.68
N ILE A 68 -24.67 11.23 -10.17
CA ILE A 68 -25.40 12.45 -9.79
C ILE A 68 -25.78 12.35 -8.31
N GLU A 69 -26.25 11.19 -7.86
CA GLU A 69 -26.61 10.93 -6.47
C GLU A 69 -25.47 11.27 -5.49
N ALA A 70 -24.21 10.88 -5.83
CA ALA A 70 -23.06 11.23 -4.98
C ALA A 70 -22.87 12.75 -4.90
N PHE A 71 -23.04 13.45 -6.03
CA PHE A 71 -22.92 14.90 -6.05
C PHE A 71 -24.02 15.58 -5.22
N ASP A 72 -25.26 15.13 -5.33
CA ASP A 72 -26.38 15.69 -4.58
C ASP A 72 -26.15 15.51 -3.07
N ILE A 73 -25.77 14.30 -2.62
CA ILE A 73 -25.46 14.02 -1.22
C ILE A 73 -24.32 14.91 -0.69
N ILE A 74 -23.25 15.07 -1.47
CA ILE A 74 -22.07 15.87 -1.09
C ILE A 74 -22.42 17.36 -1.07
N SER A 75 -23.19 17.83 -2.04
CA SER A 75 -23.66 19.21 -2.10
C SER A 75 -24.56 19.57 -0.92
N ASP A 76 -25.49 18.71 -0.56
CA ASP A 76 -26.37 18.89 0.59
C ASP A 76 -25.58 18.88 1.91
N PHE A 77 -24.58 18.01 2.01
CA PHE A 77 -23.66 17.99 3.16
C PHE A 77 -22.82 19.27 3.22
N SER A 78 -22.43 19.82 2.06
CA SER A 78 -21.65 21.05 1.95
C SER A 78 -20.34 21.04 2.75
N PRO A 79 -19.39 20.14 2.45
CA PRO A 79 -18.17 19.94 3.24
C PRO A 79 -17.26 21.17 3.21
N ASP A 80 -16.62 21.45 4.34
CA ASP A 80 -15.53 22.42 4.38
C ASP A 80 -14.25 21.81 3.78
N ILE A 81 -13.98 20.53 4.11
CA ILE A 81 -12.83 19.77 3.63
C ILE A 81 -13.30 18.43 3.07
N ILE A 82 -12.73 18.03 1.93
CA ILE A 82 -12.76 16.65 1.46
C ILE A 82 -11.40 16.03 1.78
N PHE A 83 -11.39 14.92 2.53
CA PHE A 83 -10.18 14.23 2.96
C PHE A 83 -10.14 12.82 2.38
N VAL A 84 -9.18 12.57 1.51
CA VAL A 84 -9.09 11.33 0.73
C VAL A 84 -7.87 10.53 1.15
N VAL A 85 -8.09 9.24 1.45
CA VAL A 85 -7.00 8.28 1.68
C VAL A 85 -7.35 6.97 1.00
N ALA A 86 -6.62 6.61 -0.04
CA ALA A 86 -6.77 5.34 -0.76
C ALA A 86 -8.24 5.00 -1.12
N TYR A 87 -8.98 5.97 -1.62
CA TYR A 87 -10.40 5.77 -2.00
C TYR A 87 -10.56 4.86 -3.22
N GLY A 88 -9.60 4.94 -4.17
CA GLY A 88 -9.53 4.05 -5.34
C GLY A 88 -10.52 4.38 -6.45
N GLN A 89 -11.06 5.59 -6.51
CA GLN A 89 -11.80 6.14 -7.65
C GLN A 89 -11.26 7.52 -8.00
N ILE A 90 -11.25 7.84 -9.29
CA ILE A 90 -10.96 9.19 -9.77
C ILE A 90 -12.16 10.08 -9.42
N LEU A 91 -11.91 11.19 -8.75
CA LEU A 91 -12.92 12.17 -8.39
C LEU A 91 -13.15 13.15 -9.54
N PRO A 92 -14.39 13.38 -9.99
CA PRO A 92 -14.67 14.40 -10.99
C PRO A 92 -14.57 15.81 -10.39
N ASP A 93 -14.27 16.80 -11.23
CA ASP A 93 -14.09 18.20 -10.84
C ASP A 93 -15.23 18.74 -9.96
N ARG A 94 -16.48 18.35 -10.26
CA ARG A 94 -17.65 18.75 -9.47
C ARG A 94 -17.60 18.30 -8.01
N ILE A 95 -16.93 17.17 -7.72
CA ILE A 95 -16.72 16.70 -6.35
C ILE A 95 -15.54 17.43 -5.72
N LEU A 96 -14.41 17.56 -6.44
CA LEU A 96 -13.24 18.30 -5.95
C LEU A 96 -13.61 19.74 -5.57
N ASN A 97 -14.42 20.39 -6.39
CA ASN A 97 -14.88 21.78 -6.18
C ASN A 97 -16.02 21.91 -5.16
N ALA A 98 -16.54 20.82 -4.59
CA ALA A 98 -17.59 20.88 -3.56
C ALA A 98 -17.03 21.24 -2.18
N ALA A 99 -15.73 21.10 -1.95
CA ALA A 99 -15.08 21.53 -0.72
C ALA A 99 -14.98 23.07 -0.66
N LYS A 100 -15.39 23.68 0.47
CA LYS A 100 -15.29 25.13 0.65
C LYS A 100 -13.85 25.61 0.83
N LEU A 101 -13.02 24.80 1.49
CA LEU A 101 -11.60 25.09 1.69
C LEU A 101 -10.77 24.35 0.63
N TYR A 102 -10.70 23.02 0.69
CA TYR A 102 -9.92 22.24 -0.26
C TYR A 102 -10.21 20.73 -0.20
N PRO A 103 -9.98 20.00 -1.32
CA PRO A 103 -9.85 18.56 -1.33
C PRO A 103 -8.40 18.16 -1.03
N LEU A 104 -8.19 17.40 0.03
CA LEU A 104 -6.89 16.89 0.46
C LEU A 104 -6.75 15.40 0.17
N ASN A 105 -5.53 14.98 -0.17
CA ASN A 105 -5.18 13.57 -0.28
C ASN A 105 -3.88 13.27 0.47
N VAL A 106 -3.85 12.16 1.19
CA VAL A 106 -2.61 11.60 1.75
C VAL A 106 -2.02 10.63 0.73
N HIS A 107 -0.81 10.94 0.27
CA HIS A 107 -0.07 10.12 -0.68
C HIS A 107 1.20 9.57 -0.02
N PHE A 108 1.42 8.26 -0.09
CA PHE A 108 2.51 7.57 0.61
C PHE A 108 3.82 7.57 -0.19
N SER A 109 4.25 8.77 -0.61
CA SER A 109 5.59 9.05 -1.13
C SER A 109 5.94 10.52 -0.94
N LEU A 110 7.20 10.88 -1.19
CA LEU A 110 7.66 12.26 -1.30
C LEU A 110 7.38 12.75 -2.73
N LEU A 111 6.20 13.32 -2.97
CA LEU A 111 5.85 13.88 -4.27
C LEU A 111 6.85 14.97 -4.70
N PRO A 112 7.21 15.05 -5.99
CA PRO A 112 6.60 14.43 -7.16
C PRO A 112 7.09 12.99 -7.48
N LYS A 113 7.82 12.35 -6.56
CA LYS A 113 8.30 10.97 -6.72
C LYS A 113 7.14 10.00 -6.51
N TYR A 114 6.98 9.05 -7.45
CA TYR A 114 6.01 7.95 -7.36
C TYR A 114 4.54 8.37 -7.33
N ARG A 115 4.13 9.30 -8.21
CA ARG A 115 2.71 9.54 -8.49
C ARG A 115 2.02 8.25 -8.90
N GLY A 116 0.81 7.99 -8.42
CA GLY A 116 0.02 6.81 -8.77
C GLY A 116 -0.29 5.86 -7.62
N ALA A 117 -0.75 4.66 -7.94
CA ALA A 117 -1.45 3.79 -6.99
C ALA A 117 -0.55 2.95 -6.07
N THR A 118 0.76 2.82 -6.35
CA THR A 118 1.64 1.86 -5.67
C THR A 118 2.98 2.46 -5.20
N PRO A 119 3.00 3.65 -4.57
CA PRO A 119 4.24 4.33 -4.22
C PRO A 119 5.11 3.52 -3.25
N VAL A 120 4.53 2.92 -2.22
CA VAL A 120 5.24 2.13 -1.20
C VAL A 120 5.89 0.88 -1.81
N ASN A 121 5.14 0.15 -2.65
CA ASN A 121 5.69 -1.01 -3.34
C ASN A 121 6.82 -0.60 -4.29
N THR A 122 6.65 0.53 -5.00
CA THR A 122 7.65 1.03 -5.95
C THR A 122 8.94 1.45 -5.25
N ALA A 123 8.87 2.11 -4.10
CA ALA A 123 10.05 2.47 -3.30
C ALA A 123 10.84 1.22 -2.87
N LEU A 124 10.14 0.17 -2.40
CA LEU A 124 10.77 -1.11 -2.04
C LEU A 124 11.37 -1.84 -3.24
N LEU A 125 10.66 -1.87 -4.37
CA LEU A 125 11.17 -2.49 -5.62
C LEU A 125 12.46 -1.84 -6.10
N ASN A 126 12.53 -0.52 -6.03
CA ASN A 126 13.71 0.24 -6.42
C ASN A 126 14.86 0.17 -5.39
N GLY A 127 14.61 -0.38 -4.21
CA GLY A 127 15.60 -0.44 -3.14
C GLY A 127 15.92 0.93 -2.54
N ASP A 128 14.96 1.85 -2.55
CA ASP A 128 15.13 3.17 -1.93
C ASP A 128 15.43 3.03 -0.43
N GLU A 129 16.28 3.91 0.09
CA GLU A 129 16.60 4.00 1.52
C GLU A 129 15.72 5.00 2.25
N ILE A 130 15.08 5.93 1.51
CA ILE A 130 14.20 6.97 2.03
C ILE A 130 12.94 7.03 1.17
N THR A 131 11.81 7.14 1.82
CA THR A 131 10.51 7.50 1.25
C THR A 131 9.82 8.51 2.17
N GLY A 132 8.52 8.63 2.13
CA GLY A 132 7.78 9.52 3.02
C GLY A 132 6.31 9.56 2.71
N THR A 133 5.69 10.59 3.23
CA THR A 133 4.27 10.89 3.02
C THR A 133 4.08 12.33 2.60
N THR A 134 3.08 12.59 1.80
CA THR A 134 2.70 13.92 1.33
C THR A 134 1.21 14.14 1.58
N LEU A 135 0.86 15.24 2.26
CA LEU A 135 -0.48 15.81 2.21
C LEU A 135 -0.52 16.80 1.04
N MET A 136 -1.42 16.61 0.10
CA MET A 136 -1.53 17.43 -1.10
C MET A 136 -2.95 17.91 -1.34
N ILE A 137 -3.09 19.02 -2.05
CA ILE A 137 -4.38 19.42 -2.66
C ILE A 137 -4.62 18.50 -3.85
N MET A 138 -5.84 18.00 -3.99
CA MET A 138 -6.21 17.23 -5.18
C MET A 138 -6.58 18.17 -6.33
N ASP A 139 -6.14 17.80 -7.51
CA ASP A 139 -6.56 18.39 -8.77
C ASP A 139 -7.13 17.33 -9.73
N ARG A 140 -7.33 17.71 -10.99
CA ARG A 140 -7.91 16.83 -12.00
C ARG A 140 -6.99 15.68 -12.41
N GLU A 141 -5.69 15.92 -12.37
CA GLU A 141 -4.69 14.95 -12.81
C GLU A 141 -4.23 14.08 -11.61
N LEU A 142 -3.62 12.94 -11.91
CA LEU A 142 -3.25 11.97 -10.89
C LEU A 142 -2.04 12.45 -10.07
N ASP A 143 -2.28 12.79 -8.81
CA ASP A 143 -1.26 13.17 -7.82
C ASP A 143 -0.36 14.35 -8.25
N THR A 144 -0.91 15.32 -8.98
CA THR A 144 -0.20 16.49 -9.53
C THR A 144 -0.39 17.77 -8.74
N GLY A 145 -1.38 17.82 -7.87
CA GLY A 145 -1.72 19.03 -7.13
C GLY A 145 -0.66 19.51 -6.13
N ASP A 146 -0.85 20.70 -5.60
CA ASP A 146 0.11 21.36 -4.74
C ASP A 146 0.39 20.57 -3.46
N ILE A 147 1.65 20.51 -3.07
CA ILE A 147 2.10 19.95 -1.79
C ILE A 147 1.72 20.92 -0.67
N VAL A 148 1.13 20.36 0.40
CA VAL A 148 0.82 21.10 1.63
C VAL A 148 1.85 20.77 2.71
N TYR A 149 2.05 19.50 3.03
CA TYR A 149 3.04 19.01 3.98
C TYR A 149 3.72 17.76 3.46
N GLN A 150 4.96 17.57 3.84
CA GLN A 150 5.71 16.33 3.55
C GLN A 150 6.56 15.95 4.77
N GLU A 151 6.64 14.63 5.01
CA GLU A 151 7.50 14.06 6.04
C GLU A 151 8.27 12.87 5.48
N GLU A 152 9.57 12.81 5.78
CA GLU A 152 10.46 11.73 5.34
C GLU A 152 10.39 10.52 6.28
N CYS A 153 10.55 9.33 5.71
CA CYS A 153 10.60 8.05 6.41
C CYS A 153 11.76 7.20 5.88
N GLY A 154 12.66 6.77 6.75
CA GLY A 154 13.73 5.83 6.40
C GLY A 154 13.19 4.41 6.17
N ILE A 155 13.65 3.77 5.11
CA ILE A 155 13.34 2.36 4.79
C ILE A 155 14.46 1.47 5.32
N MET A 156 14.15 0.66 6.33
CA MET A 156 15.12 -0.26 6.92
C MET A 156 15.27 -1.52 6.06
N LYS A 157 16.40 -2.22 6.19
CA LYS A 157 16.70 -3.43 5.41
C LYS A 157 15.68 -4.55 5.61
N ASP A 158 15.07 -4.63 6.77
CA ASP A 158 14.04 -5.62 7.14
C ASP A 158 12.61 -5.14 6.91
N ASP A 159 12.41 -3.88 6.47
CA ASP A 159 11.09 -3.41 6.10
C ASP A 159 10.56 -4.14 4.88
N ASN A 160 9.28 -4.39 4.91
CA ASN A 160 8.46 -4.87 3.81
C ASN A 160 7.25 -3.96 3.61
N ALA A 161 6.42 -4.24 2.62
CA ALA A 161 5.28 -3.37 2.32
C ALA A 161 4.35 -3.16 3.55
N THR A 162 4.14 -4.20 4.37
CA THR A 162 3.28 -4.09 5.56
C THR A 162 3.88 -3.15 6.60
N SER A 163 5.13 -3.42 7.03
CA SER A 163 5.78 -2.59 8.05
C SER A 163 6.01 -1.15 7.58
N LEU A 164 6.30 -0.96 6.30
CA LEU A 164 6.49 0.37 5.75
C LEU A 164 5.16 1.15 5.65
N PHE A 165 4.05 0.48 5.28
CA PHE A 165 2.72 1.11 5.34
C PHE A 165 2.36 1.52 6.77
N GLU A 166 2.58 0.67 7.77
CA GLU A 166 2.34 1.00 9.18
C GLU A 166 3.10 2.26 9.59
N LYS A 167 4.40 2.32 9.32
CA LYS A 167 5.23 3.51 9.60
C LYS A 167 4.72 4.77 8.90
N LEU A 168 4.36 4.66 7.63
CA LEU A 168 3.89 5.82 6.85
C LEU A 168 2.49 6.27 7.28
N ILE A 169 1.62 5.37 7.71
CA ILE A 169 0.31 5.72 8.27
C ILE A 169 0.49 6.51 9.57
N ASP A 170 1.29 5.99 10.51
CA ASP A 170 1.54 6.67 11.78
C ASP A 170 2.16 8.05 11.56
N LEU A 171 3.15 8.14 10.67
CA LEU A 171 3.79 9.39 10.29
C LEU A 171 2.79 10.37 9.66
N SER A 172 1.91 9.89 8.78
CA SER A 172 0.92 10.72 8.11
C SER A 172 -0.14 11.24 9.08
N VAL A 173 -0.64 10.39 9.99
CA VAL A 173 -1.61 10.80 11.00
C VAL A 173 -0.99 11.88 11.89
N LYS A 174 0.26 11.66 12.34
CA LYS A 174 1.01 12.65 13.12
C LYS A 174 1.20 13.96 12.35
N MET A 175 1.61 13.91 11.09
CA MET A 175 1.79 15.10 10.24
C MET A 175 0.48 15.89 10.11
N VAL A 176 -0.66 15.22 9.95
CA VAL A 176 -1.97 15.86 9.87
C VAL A 176 -2.37 16.43 11.24
N ASP A 177 -2.10 15.73 12.35
CA ASP A 177 -2.40 16.20 13.70
C ASP A 177 -1.60 17.44 14.08
N ASP A 178 -0.29 17.42 13.86
CA ASP A 178 0.61 18.55 14.14
C ASP A 178 0.19 19.83 13.38
N ASN A 179 -0.51 19.70 12.25
CA ASN A 179 -0.93 20.81 11.39
C ASN A 179 -2.47 20.99 11.33
N TRP A 180 -3.21 20.36 12.23
CA TRP A 180 -4.67 20.31 12.16
C TRP A 180 -5.34 21.69 12.20
N ASP A 181 -4.87 22.59 13.05
CA ASP A 181 -5.44 23.93 13.20
C ASP A 181 -5.27 24.77 11.94
N ASP A 182 -4.11 24.69 11.26
CA ASP A 182 -3.86 25.38 10.01
C ASP A 182 -4.70 24.79 8.87
N ILE A 183 -4.82 23.49 8.83
CA ILE A 183 -5.70 22.77 7.89
C ILE A 183 -7.15 23.24 8.06
N CYS A 184 -7.66 23.28 9.28
CA CYS A 184 -9.06 23.63 9.56
C CYS A 184 -9.34 25.13 9.36
N SER A 185 -8.35 26.00 9.59
CA SER A 185 -8.50 27.45 9.45
C SER A 185 -8.28 27.98 8.03
N GLY A 186 -7.90 27.11 7.09
CA GLY A 186 -7.59 27.50 5.71
C GLY A 186 -6.22 28.20 5.54
N LYS A 187 -5.34 28.11 6.51
CA LYS A 187 -4.03 28.80 6.52
C LYS A 187 -2.87 27.97 6.01
N ILE A 188 -3.15 26.93 5.23
CA ILE A 188 -2.11 26.08 4.66
C ILE A 188 -1.33 26.82 3.55
N THR A 189 -0.02 26.56 3.51
CA THR A 189 0.82 26.96 2.38
C THR A 189 0.74 25.90 1.30
N ARG A 190 0.65 26.34 0.05
CA ARG A 190 0.59 25.45 -1.12
C ARG A 190 1.86 25.62 -1.93
N THR A 191 2.57 24.55 -2.16
CA THR A 191 3.80 24.53 -2.95
C THR A 191 3.58 23.71 -4.21
N PRO A 192 3.63 24.33 -5.41
CA PRO A 192 3.55 23.61 -6.67
C PRO A 192 4.60 22.50 -6.74
N GLN A 193 4.22 21.34 -7.27
CA GLN A 193 5.18 20.26 -7.47
C GLN A 193 6.19 20.62 -8.57
N PRO A 194 7.48 20.24 -8.44
CA PRO A 194 8.46 20.37 -9.52
C PRO A 194 8.06 19.57 -10.77
N ASP A 195 8.54 19.99 -11.94
CA ASP A 195 8.22 19.38 -13.24
C ASP A 195 8.75 17.94 -13.38
N VAL A 196 9.80 17.58 -12.65
CA VAL A 196 10.42 16.24 -12.73
C VAL A 196 9.67 15.28 -11.81
N ALA A 197 8.75 14.52 -12.38
CA ALA A 197 7.96 13.53 -11.65
C ALA A 197 8.27 12.09 -12.09
N THR A 198 8.10 11.14 -11.17
CA THR A 198 8.11 9.71 -11.48
C THR A 198 6.74 9.10 -11.20
N TYR A 199 6.42 8.02 -11.93
CA TYR A 199 5.10 7.39 -11.87
C TYR A 199 5.21 5.92 -11.49
N THR A 200 4.24 5.45 -10.71
CA THR A 200 4.14 4.04 -10.35
C THR A 200 3.42 3.24 -11.44
N LYS A 201 3.73 1.96 -11.55
CA LYS A 201 3.03 1.03 -12.44
C LYS A 201 1.97 0.27 -11.66
N LEU A 202 0.84 -0.06 -12.31
CA LEU A 202 -0.13 -0.98 -11.73
C LEU A 202 0.50 -2.38 -11.63
N ILE A 203 0.37 -3.00 -10.46
CA ILE A 203 0.87 -4.35 -10.19
C ILE A 203 0.06 -5.36 -11.01
N LYS A 204 0.75 -6.16 -11.82
CA LYS A 204 0.17 -7.24 -12.62
C LYS A 204 0.48 -8.58 -11.97
N LYS A 205 -0.29 -9.62 -12.32
CA LYS A 205 -0.03 -10.99 -11.84
C LYS A 205 1.33 -11.53 -12.27
N SER A 206 1.88 -11.08 -13.40
CA SER A 206 3.24 -11.40 -13.85
C SER A 206 4.30 -10.90 -12.88
N ASP A 207 4.11 -9.73 -12.27
CA ASP A 207 5.07 -9.11 -11.38
C ASP A 207 5.22 -9.87 -10.04
N LEU A 208 4.32 -10.82 -9.79
CA LEU A 208 4.30 -11.69 -8.63
C LEU A 208 4.98 -13.05 -8.87
N LEU A 209 5.52 -13.27 -10.05
CA LEU A 209 6.37 -14.43 -10.37
C LEU A 209 7.83 -14.03 -10.18
N LEU A 210 8.55 -14.75 -9.32
CA LEU A 210 9.98 -14.51 -9.14
C LEU A 210 10.75 -15.00 -10.37
N ASP A 211 11.49 -14.10 -10.98
CA ASP A 211 12.50 -14.43 -11.97
C ASP A 211 13.84 -14.62 -11.25
N LEU A 212 14.24 -15.87 -11.07
CA LEU A 212 15.48 -16.22 -10.38
C LEU A 212 16.75 -15.95 -11.22
N ASN A 213 16.62 -15.50 -12.47
CA ASN A 213 17.73 -15.03 -13.29
C ASN A 213 18.18 -13.60 -12.96
N LEU A 214 17.41 -12.86 -12.17
CA LEU A 214 17.76 -11.52 -11.72
C LEU A 214 18.82 -11.53 -10.60
N ASP A 215 19.34 -10.36 -10.24
CA ASP A 215 20.18 -10.18 -9.05
C ASP A 215 19.39 -10.53 -7.79
N ALA A 216 20.01 -11.23 -6.86
CA ALA A 216 19.37 -11.63 -5.60
C ALA A 216 18.82 -10.44 -4.80
N GLN A 217 19.46 -9.25 -4.89
CA GLN A 217 18.95 -8.05 -4.23
C GLN A 217 17.66 -7.55 -4.88
N GLU A 218 17.53 -7.61 -6.20
CA GLU A 218 16.29 -7.24 -6.90
C GLU A 218 15.14 -8.18 -6.54
N ILE A 219 15.45 -9.48 -6.40
CA ILE A 219 14.47 -10.49 -5.96
C ILE A 219 14.05 -10.24 -4.51
N ILE A 220 14.97 -9.90 -3.62
CA ILE A 220 14.67 -9.53 -2.23
C ILE A 220 13.79 -8.31 -2.18
N ASN A 221 14.08 -7.28 -2.96
CA ASN A 221 13.25 -6.08 -3.06
C ASN A 221 11.83 -6.43 -3.53
N THR A 222 11.71 -7.35 -4.49
CA THR A 222 10.42 -7.86 -4.97
C THR A 222 9.66 -8.62 -3.85
N ILE A 223 10.35 -9.47 -3.09
CA ILE A 223 9.77 -10.18 -1.94
C ILE A 223 9.26 -9.17 -0.90
N ARG A 224 10.08 -8.16 -0.54
CA ARG A 224 9.71 -7.10 0.42
C ARG A 224 8.52 -6.28 -0.06
N ALA A 225 8.51 -5.91 -1.34
CA ALA A 225 7.46 -5.10 -1.94
C ALA A 225 6.08 -5.79 -1.98
N PHE A 226 6.04 -7.11 -2.05
CA PHE A 226 4.79 -7.87 -2.19
C PHE A 226 4.59 -8.91 -1.08
N THR A 227 5.18 -8.69 0.09
CA THR A 227 5.03 -9.58 1.23
C THR A 227 3.55 -9.71 1.64
N ILE A 228 3.11 -10.96 1.91
CA ILE A 228 1.82 -11.36 2.46
C ILE A 228 0.68 -11.40 1.44
N ASP A 229 0.21 -10.30 0.89
CA ASP A 229 -0.88 -10.29 -0.09
C ASP A 229 -0.57 -9.28 -1.21
N PRO A 230 -0.45 -9.71 -2.45
CA PRO A 230 -0.75 -11.06 -2.97
C PRO A 230 0.37 -12.09 -2.80
N GLY A 231 1.57 -11.71 -2.32
CA GLY A 231 2.74 -12.55 -2.19
C GLY A 231 3.41 -12.88 -3.52
N VAL A 232 4.72 -13.09 -3.50
CA VAL A 232 5.48 -13.51 -4.68
C VAL A 232 5.77 -15.00 -4.63
N LYS A 233 5.82 -15.63 -5.78
CA LYS A 233 5.93 -17.08 -5.89
C LYS A 233 6.90 -17.52 -6.98
N THR A 234 7.44 -18.68 -6.77
CA THR A 234 8.09 -19.53 -7.77
C THR A 234 7.38 -20.88 -7.82
N ASN A 235 7.94 -21.90 -8.47
CA ASN A 235 7.45 -23.26 -8.41
C ASN A 235 8.48 -24.17 -7.72
N PHE A 236 7.98 -25.13 -6.98
CA PHE A 236 8.77 -26.22 -6.42
C PHE A 236 8.11 -27.54 -6.77
N ARG A 237 8.78 -28.38 -7.55
CA ARG A 237 8.23 -29.65 -8.06
C ARG A 237 6.85 -29.47 -8.74
N GLY A 238 6.71 -28.42 -9.58
CA GLY A 238 5.49 -28.12 -10.32
C GLY A 238 4.36 -27.49 -9.50
N ASN A 239 4.57 -27.21 -8.21
CA ASN A 239 3.58 -26.58 -7.34
C ASN A 239 4.02 -25.18 -6.93
N PRO A 240 3.10 -24.18 -6.89
CA PRO A 240 3.44 -22.84 -6.46
C PRO A 240 3.98 -22.81 -5.02
N LEU A 241 5.13 -22.18 -4.83
CA LEU A 241 5.76 -21.90 -3.56
C LEU A 241 5.94 -20.41 -3.40
N PHE A 242 5.27 -19.81 -2.43
CA PHE A 242 5.45 -18.41 -2.09
C PHE A 242 6.69 -18.27 -1.23
N ILE A 243 7.53 -17.28 -1.55
CA ILE A 243 8.71 -16.92 -0.76
C ILE A 243 8.33 -15.68 0.06
N GLU A 244 8.34 -15.81 1.37
CA GLU A 244 7.89 -14.75 2.28
C GLU A 244 9.05 -14.02 2.97
N LYS A 245 10.20 -14.74 3.19
CA LYS A 245 11.40 -14.12 3.75
C LYS A 245 12.65 -14.74 3.18
N ALA A 246 13.53 -13.90 2.67
CA ALA A 246 14.85 -14.25 2.19
C ALA A 246 15.88 -13.18 2.56
N GLU A 247 17.14 -13.61 2.68
CA GLU A 247 18.31 -12.76 2.92
C GLU A 247 19.29 -12.91 1.75
N LEU A 248 20.06 -11.86 1.47
CA LEU A 248 21.09 -11.87 0.42
C LEU A 248 22.30 -12.72 0.87
N ILE A 249 22.75 -13.59 -0.01
CA ILE A 249 24.11 -14.16 0.02
C ILE A 249 24.83 -13.56 -1.19
N ALA A 250 25.77 -12.65 -0.90
CA ALA A 250 26.64 -12.08 -1.91
C ALA A 250 27.76 -13.05 -2.30
N ASP A 251 28.50 -12.72 -3.35
CA ASP A 251 29.75 -13.37 -3.76
C ASP A 251 29.65 -14.90 -3.96
N THR A 252 28.50 -15.38 -4.42
CA THR A 252 28.28 -16.76 -4.79
C THR A 252 27.63 -16.85 -6.17
N SER A 253 27.86 -17.94 -6.87
CA SER A 253 27.35 -18.17 -8.23
C SER A 253 27.04 -19.64 -8.47
N GLY A 254 26.02 -19.89 -9.28
CA GLY A 254 25.59 -21.21 -9.70
C GLY A 254 24.47 -21.07 -10.73
N GLU A 255 23.88 -22.18 -11.16
CA GLU A 255 22.74 -22.18 -12.07
C GLU A 255 21.53 -21.53 -11.38
N PRO A 256 20.96 -20.43 -11.91
CA PRO A 256 19.82 -19.75 -11.30
C PRO A 256 18.64 -20.70 -11.03
N GLY A 257 18.01 -20.55 -9.85
CA GLY A 257 16.91 -21.42 -9.41
C GLY A 257 17.36 -22.69 -8.72
N THR A 258 18.62 -23.08 -8.82
CA THR A 258 19.13 -24.32 -8.21
C THR A 258 19.32 -24.15 -6.71
N ILE A 259 18.88 -25.15 -5.93
CA ILE A 259 19.10 -25.22 -4.48
C ILE A 259 20.60 -25.53 -4.25
N ALA A 260 21.30 -24.54 -3.74
CA ALA A 260 22.75 -24.62 -3.47
C ALA A 260 23.07 -25.34 -2.16
N GLN A 261 22.21 -25.17 -1.16
CA GLN A 261 22.42 -25.70 0.18
C GLN A 261 21.08 -25.90 0.90
N VAL A 262 20.99 -26.94 1.70
CA VAL A 262 19.89 -27.17 2.64
C VAL A 262 20.45 -27.21 4.05
N GLY A 263 20.12 -26.20 4.85
CA GLY A 263 20.50 -26.10 6.25
C GLY A 263 19.43 -26.67 7.18
N LYS A 264 19.55 -26.40 8.48
CA LYS A 264 18.60 -26.85 9.51
C LYS A 264 17.27 -26.03 9.44
N ASP A 265 17.35 -24.73 9.14
CA ASP A 265 16.27 -23.76 9.23
C ASP A 265 16.26 -22.77 8.05
N PHE A 266 17.01 -23.05 7.00
CA PHE A 266 17.08 -22.29 5.75
C PHE A 266 17.44 -23.22 4.58
N PHE A 267 17.20 -22.76 3.37
CA PHE A 267 17.82 -23.31 2.16
C PHE A 267 18.23 -22.16 1.23
N ASN A 268 19.33 -22.35 0.52
CA ASN A 268 19.90 -21.36 -0.36
C ASN A 268 19.57 -21.69 -1.80
N VAL A 269 19.21 -20.67 -2.59
CA VAL A 269 18.87 -20.78 -4.01
C VAL A 269 19.71 -19.80 -4.80
N TYR A 270 20.46 -20.29 -5.80
CA TYR A 270 21.21 -19.43 -6.69
C TYR A 270 20.30 -18.51 -7.52
N CYS A 271 20.78 -17.30 -7.76
CA CYS A 271 20.17 -16.29 -8.63
C CYS A 271 21.12 -15.94 -9.77
N GLY A 272 20.70 -15.07 -10.68
CA GLY A 272 21.57 -14.59 -11.76
C GLY A 272 22.86 -13.97 -11.24
N LYS A 273 22.78 -13.30 -10.07
CA LYS A 273 23.93 -12.86 -9.29
C LYS A 273 23.63 -13.04 -7.81
N GLY A 274 24.53 -13.72 -7.07
CA GLY A 274 24.32 -14.03 -5.66
C GLY A 274 23.34 -15.18 -5.44
N ALA A 275 22.85 -15.32 -4.23
CA ALA A 275 21.83 -16.30 -3.86
C ALA A 275 20.87 -15.77 -2.79
N LEU A 276 19.72 -16.40 -2.68
CA LEU A 276 18.75 -16.17 -1.62
C LEU A 276 18.93 -17.20 -0.51
N LYS A 277 19.05 -16.74 0.73
CA LYS A 277 18.89 -17.59 1.92
C LYS A 277 17.44 -17.50 2.37
N ILE A 278 16.66 -18.50 2.04
CA ILE A 278 15.21 -18.53 2.27
C ILE A 278 14.94 -19.11 3.66
N SER A 279 14.21 -18.33 4.49
CA SER A 279 13.89 -18.69 5.88
C SER A 279 12.40 -18.87 6.15
N GLN A 280 11.51 -18.35 5.25
CA GLN A 280 10.06 -18.47 5.39
C GLN A 280 9.38 -18.62 4.04
N VAL A 281 8.47 -19.59 3.96
CA VAL A 281 7.76 -19.94 2.72
C VAL A 281 6.29 -20.28 3.00
N LYS A 282 5.49 -20.28 1.93
CA LYS A 282 4.09 -20.73 1.97
C LYS A 282 3.78 -21.57 0.74
N PRO A 283 3.74 -22.90 0.85
CA PRO A 283 3.27 -23.76 -0.22
C PRO A 283 1.80 -23.48 -0.56
N ALA A 284 1.42 -23.62 -1.83
CA ALA A 284 0.04 -23.38 -2.27
C ALA A 284 -0.98 -24.16 -1.43
N GLY A 285 -2.00 -23.44 -0.96
CA GLY A 285 -3.07 -24.03 -0.14
C GLY A 285 -2.68 -24.38 1.31
N LYS A 286 -1.46 -24.05 1.74
CA LYS A 286 -0.99 -24.24 3.13
C LYS A 286 -0.86 -22.88 3.84
N ARG A 287 -0.66 -22.94 5.16
CA ARG A 287 -0.25 -21.78 5.96
C ARG A 287 1.21 -21.41 5.68
N SER A 288 1.57 -20.18 5.99
CA SER A 288 2.97 -19.76 6.14
C SER A 288 3.69 -20.68 7.12
N MET A 289 4.95 -21.01 6.82
CA MET A 289 5.80 -21.86 7.64
C MET A 289 7.27 -21.44 7.55
N LYS A 290 8.02 -21.71 8.62
CA LYS A 290 9.47 -21.51 8.60
C LYS A 290 10.12 -22.55 7.67
N ALA A 291 11.28 -22.21 7.11
CA ALA A 291 12.03 -23.12 6.24
C ALA A 291 12.34 -24.46 6.92
N LYS A 292 12.55 -24.49 8.23
CA LYS A 292 12.70 -25.74 9.01
C LYS A 292 11.52 -26.69 8.85
N GLU A 293 10.27 -26.18 8.92
CA GLU A 293 9.06 -27.01 8.75
C GLU A 293 8.94 -27.48 7.29
N PHE A 294 9.25 -26.59 6.34
CA PHE A 294 9.27 -26.94 4.92
C PHE A 294 10.30 -28.02 4.61
N ILE A 295 11.53 -27.89 5.11
CA ILE A 295 12.60 -28.87 4.93
C ILE A 295 12.20 -30.25 5.48
N ASN A 296 11.64 -30.30 6.67
CA ASN A 296 11.20 -31.57 7.28
C ASN A 296 10.05 -32.23 6.51
N GLY A 297 9.09 -31.44 6.01
CA GLY A 297 7.91 -31.97 5.33
C GLY A 297 8.11 -32.25 3.84
N TYR A 298 8.84 -31.41 3.14
CA TYR A 298 9.02 -31.47 1.68
C TYR A 298 10.37 -32.02 1.26
N LYS A 299 11.37 -32.07 2.17
CA LYS A 299 12.71 -32.64 1.96
C LYS A 299 13.36 -32.14 0.66
N PRO A 300 13.52 -30.81 0.46
CA PRO A 300 14.22 -30.28 -0.70
C PRO A 300 15.65 -30.83 -0.74
N GLN A 301 16.13 -31.11 -1.94
CA GLN A 301 17.48 -31.65 -2.16
C GLN A 301 18.38 -30.59 -2.80
N ILE A 302 19.68 -30.68 -2.56
CA ILE A 302 20.68 -29.91 -3.32
C ILE A 302 20.54 -30.28 -4.79
N GLU A 303 20.75 -29.32 -5.71
CA GLU A 303 20.59 -29.42 -7.15
C GLU A 303 19.14 -29.50 -7.65
N GLU A 304 18.11 -29.57 -6.79
CA GLU A 304 16.74 -29.34 -7.24
C GLU A 304 16.54 -27.89 -7.67
N VAL A 305 15.67 -27.67 -8.66
CA VAL A 305 15.43 -26.36 -9.27
C VAL A 305 14.07 -25.83 -8.85
N LEU A 306 14.04 -24.54 -8.46
CA LEU A 306 12.86 -23.72 -8.32
C LEU A 306 12.63 -22.94 -9.62
N GLY A 307 11.39 -22.99 -10.17
CA GLY A 307 11.07 -22.26 -11.41
C GLY A 307 9.89 -22.88 -12.17
#